data_3034f9468aff707a63c1d7f84392ed06
#
_entry.id   3034f9468aff707a63c1d7f84392ed06
#
_cell.length_a   1.000
_cell.length_b   1.000
_cell.length_c   1.000
_cell.angle_alpha   90.00
_cell.angle_beta   90.00
_cell.angle_gamma   90.00
#
_symmetry.space_group_name_H-M   'P 1'
#
loop_
_entity.id
_entity.type
_entity.pdbx_description
1 polymer ?
#
loop_
_entity_poly.entity_id
_entity_poly.type
_entity_poly.pdbx_seq_one_letter_code
_entity_poly.pdbx_strand_id
1 'polypeptide(L)'
;MKYIKTRDALQAFYYLIAVDGSVRDDERALFDHIGDNLDAKHFHDYRKEIIDSCDERINQCHDSDDRYDVIVEGVDAVLSHRTDKRAAGIAPRLLLWNMLSVAFADGEYDAVESRLIRHIARTMIADRSIYPEMEHLMRAAYDVRGELDWISNSELPYSEVRPMVDQLEERVNCSPKRCRVAD
;
A
#
# COMPACT_ATOMS: atom_id res chain seq x y z
N MET A 1 -9.82 8.68 -18.22
CA MET A 1 -9.11 7.83 -17.23
C MET A 1 -10.17 7.16 -16.37
N LYS A 2 -10.11 5.84 -16.15
CA LYS A 2 -11.07 5.13 -15.29
C LYS A 2 -10.52 5.03 -13.87
N TYR A 3 -11.38 5.27 -12.89
CA TYR A 3 -11.05 5.21 -11.46
C TYR A 3 -11.61 3.93 -10.85
N ILE A 4 -11.03 3.47 -9.76
CA ILE A 4 -11.53 2.37 -8.93
C ILE A 4 -12.45 3.01 -7.90
N LYS A 5 -13.65 2.46 -7.69
CA LYS A 5 -14.54 3.01 -6.64
C LYS A 5 -13.86 2.92 -5.29
N THR A 6 -14.05 3.92 -4.44
CA THR A 6 -13.38 4.02 -3.13
C THR A 6 -13.64 2.79 -2.26
N ARG A 7 -14.89 2.31 -2.20
CA ARG A 7 -15.24 1.09 -1.46
C ARG A 7 -14.48 -0.14 -1.98
N ASP A 8 -14.42 -0.33 -3.32
CA ASP A 8 -13.74 -1.46 -3.94
C ASP A 8 -12.21 -1.39 -3.71
N ALA A 9 -11.65 -0.17 -3.72
CA ALA A 9 -10.25 0.07 -3.36
C ALA A 9 -9.96 -0.33 -1.91
N LEU A 10 -10.82 0.07 -0.98
CA LEU A 10 -10.69 -0.29 0.44
C LEU A 10 -10.83 -1.79 0.67
N GLN A 11 -11.71 -2.47 -0.05
CA GLN A 11 -11.79 -3.93 0.00
C GLN A 11 -10.51 -4.60 -0.51
N ALA A 12 -9.89 -4.07 -1.58
CA ALA A 12 -8.60 -4.55 -2.06
C ALA A 12 -7.46 -4.28 -1.03
N PHE A 13 -7.49 -3.18 -0.29
CA PHE A 13 -6.59 -2.93 0.84
C PHE A 13 -6.77 -3.96 1.95
N TYR A 14 -8.01 -4.28 2.33
CA TYR A 14 -8.26 -5.28 3.36
C TYR A 14 -7.73 -6.65 2.97
N TYR A 15 -7.89 -7.06 1.71
CA TYR A 15 -7.27 -8.29 1.20
C TYR A 15 -5.74 -8.27 1.26
N LEU A 16 -5.11 -7.09 1.06
CA LEU A 16 -3.66 -6.98 1.17
C LEU A 16 -3.16 -7.22 2.60
N ILE A 17 -3.77 -6.58 3.59
CA ILE A 17 -3.37 -6.76 5.00
C ILE A 17 -3.74 -8.13 5.58
N ALA A 18 -4.66 -8.85 4.94
CA ALA A 18 -5.07 -10.21 5.35
C ALA A 18 -4.33 -11.32 4.59
N VAL A 19 -3.38 -11.00 3.72
CA VAL A 19 -2.78 -11.96 2.80
C VAL A 19 -1.90 -13.02 3.50
N ASP A 20 -1.30 -12.67 4.62
CA ASP A 20 -0.51 -13.57 5.47
C ASP A 20 -1.38 -14.51 6.32
N GLY A 21 -2.67 -14.20 6.46
CA GLY A 21 -3.68 -15.03 7.16
C GLY A 21 -4.05 -14.56 8.55
N SER A 22 -3.49 -13.45 8.99
CA SER A 22 -3.86 -12.83 10.27
C SER A 22 -3.93 -11.32 10.11
N VAL A 23 -5.00 -10.69 10.56
CA VAL A 23 -5.10 -9.23 10.59
C VAL A 23 -4.87 -8.75 12.02
N ARG A 24 -3.71 -8.15 12.26
CA ARG A 24 -3.30 -7.61 13.56
C ARG A 24 -4.06 -6.32 13.88
N ASP A 25 -4.04 -5.91 15.16
CA ASP A 25 -4.74 -4.70 15.60
C ASP A 25 -4.15 -3.42 14.98
N ASP A 26 -2.83 -3.37 14.77
CA ASP A 26 -2.14 -2.26 14.11
C ASP A 26 -2.51 -2.16 12.62
N GLU A 27 -2.66 -3.28 11.93
CA GLU A 27 -3.13 -3.33 10.54
C GLU A 27 -4.60 -2.93 10.41
N ARG A 28 -5.45 -3.32 11.37
CA ARG A 28 -6.83 -2.81 11.44
C ARG A 28 -6.88 -1.30 11.65
N ALA A 29 -6.06 -0.79 12.55
CA ALA A 29 -5.96 0.65 12.78
C ALA A 29 -5.48 1.39 11.53
N LEU A 30 -4.52 0.82 10.80
CA LEU A 30 -4.04 1.36 9.54
C LEU A 30 -5.14 1.34 8.46
N PHE A 31 -5.90 0.24 8.34
CA PHE A 31 -7.04 0.15 7.44
C PHE A 31 -8.09 1.22 7.75
N ASP A 32 -8.40 1.43 9.04
CA ASP A 32 -9.34 2.46 9.47
C ASP A 32 -8.84 3.87 9.11
N HIS A 33 -7.58 4.14 9.35
CA HIS A 33 -6.97 5.41 8.99
C HIS A 33 -7.01 5.67 7.46
N ILE A 34 -6.76 4.65 6.65
CA ILE A 34 -6.87 4.76 5.18
C ILE A 34 -8.32 5.01 4.77
N GLY A 35 -9.27 4.29 5.37
CA GLY A 35 -10.70 4.45 5.10
C GLY A 35 -11.18 5.86 5.39
N ASP A 36 -10.82 6.40 6.54
CA ASP A 36 -11.16 7.77 6.95
C ASP A 36 -10.54 8.82 6.01
N ASN A 37 -9.31 8.60 5.53
CA ASN A 37 -8.68 9.51 4.58
C ASN A 37 -9.31 9.45 3.17
N LEU A 38 -9.77 8.29 2.73
CA LEU A 38 -10.33 8.09 1.39
C LEU A 38 -11.83 8.41 1.32
N ASP A 39 -12.60 8.15 2.38
CA ASP A 39 -14.05 8.39 2.43
C ASP A 39 -14.55 8.69 3.85
N ALA A 40 -14.08 9.78 4.42
CA ALA A 40 -14.42 10.21 5.77
C ALA A 40 -15.94 10.29 6.08
N LYS A 41 -16.78 10.40 5.05
CA LYS A 41 -18.22 10.55 5.24
C LYS A 41 -18.98 9.24 5.33
N HIS A 42 -18.55 8.23 4.56
CA HIS A 42 -19.32 7.00 4.39
C HIS A 42 -18.55 5.74 4.74
N PHE A 43 -17.24 5.84 5.04
CA PHE A 43 -16.42 4.67 5.34
C PHE A 43 -17.02 3.81 6.46
N HIS A 44 -17.46 4.44 7.56
CA HIS A 44 -18.04 3.71 8.68
C HIS A 44 -19.37 3.01 8.38
N ASP A 45 -20.09 3.44 7.33
CA ASP A 45 -21.35 2.83 6.92
C ASP A 45 -21.14 1.43 6.31
N TYR A 46 -20.01 1.23 5.58
CA TYR A 46 -19.70 -0.01 4.89
C TYR A 46 -18.44 -0.74 5.39
N ARG A 47 -17.70 -0.15 6.35
CA ARG A 47 -16.48 -0.74 6.92
C ARG A 47 -16.69 -2.19 7.39
N LYS A 48 -17.73 -2.39 8.21
CA LYS A 48 -18.04 -3.71 8.76
C LYS A 48 -18.36 -4.72 7.67
N GLU A 49 -19.10 -4.32 6.65
CA GLU A 49 -19.44 -5.20 5.52
C GLU A 49 -18.20 -5.63 4.73
N ILE A 50 -17.23 -4.73 4.52
CA ILE A 50 -15.95 -5.08 3.89
C ILE A 50 -15.23 -6.15 4.72
N ILE A 51 -15.04 -5.90 6.01
CA ILE A 51 -14.34 -6.81 6.91
C ILE A 51 -15.02 -8.17 6.94
N ASP A 52 -16.32 -8.21 7.25
CA ASP A 52 -17.07 -9.46 7.38
C ASP A 52 -17.03 -10.29 6.08
N SER A 53 -17.19 -9.62 4.91
CA SER A 53 -17.18 -10.30 3.61
C SER A 53 -15.81 -10.86 3.22
N CYS A 54 -14.74 -10.19 3.58
CA CYS A 54 -13.37 -10.67 3.32
C CYS A 54 -13.01 -11.79 4.30
N ASP A 55 -13.26 -11.60 5.59
CA ASP A 55 -12.98 -12.58 6.63
C ASP A 55 -13.76 -13.89 6.40
N GLU A 56 -15.04 -13.81 5.97
CA GLU A 56 -15.83 -15.00 5.65
C GLU A 56 -15.17 -15.83 4.54
N ARG A 57 -14.65 -15.20 3.51
CA ARG A 57 -13.98 -15.91 2.40
C ARG A 57 -12.63 -16.47 2.81
N ILE A 58 -11.84 -15.71 3.54
CA ILE A 58 -10.49 -16.08 3.99
C ILE A 58 -10.56 -17.23 5.02
N ASN A 59 -11.50 -17.18 5.94
CA ASN A 59 -11.67 -18.20 6.97
C ASN A 59 -12.16 -19.56 6.44
N GLN A 60 -12.62 -19.63 5.19
CA GLN A 60 -12.99 -20.89 4.53
C GLN A 60 -11.79 -21.60 3.90
N CYS A 61 -10.63 -20.94 3.79
CA CYS A 61 -9.44 -21.50 3.18
C CYS A 61 -8.76 -22.52 4.08
N HIS A 62 -8.20 -23.56 3.46
CA HIS A 62 -7.60 -24.68 4.17
C HIS A 62 -6.09 -24.48 4.41
N ASP A 63 -5.41 -23.77 3.50
CA ASP A 63 -3.98 -23.50 3.57
C ASP A 63 -3.64 -22.12 3.00
N SER A 64 -2.34 -21.80 2.95
CA SER A 64 -1.85 -20.50 2.49
C SER A 64 -2.02 -20.29 0.98
N ASP A 65 -1.92 -21.37 0.20
CA ASP A 65 -2.04 -21.29 -1.26
C ASP A 65 -3.51 -21.10 -1.66
N ASP A 66 -4.42 -21.85 -1.06
CA ASP A 66 -5.87 -21.70 -1.21
C ASP A 66 -6.31 -20.27 -0.81
N ARG A 67 -5.80 -19.76 0.30
CA ARG A 67 -6.05 -18.38 0.75
C ARG A 67 -5.57 -17.35 -0.27
N TYR A 68 -4.36 -17.51 -0.78
CA TYR A 68 -3.83 -16.58 -1.78
C TYR A 68 -4.71 -16.54 -3.05
N ASP A 69 -5.15 -17.70 -3.53
CA ASP A 69 -5.99 -17.78 -4.72
C ASP A 69 -7.37 -17.14 -4.48
N VAL A 70 -7.98 -17.37 -3.31
CA VAL A 70 -9.25 -16.73 -2.90
C VAL A 70 -9.11 -15.21 -2.81
N ILE A 71 -7.98 -14.71 -2.27
CA ILE A 71 -7.70 -13.28 -2.20
C ILE A 71 -7.52 -12.68 -3.59
N VAL A 72 -6.77 -13.34 -4.48
CA VAL A 72 -6.59 -12.89 -5.87
C VAL A 72 -7.92 -12.80 -6.60
N GLU A 73 -8.78 -13.80 -6.49
CA GLU A 73 -10.14 -13.77 -7.06
C GLU A 73 -10.97 -12.60 -6.49
N GLY A 74 -10.90 -12.38 -5.17
CA GLY A 74 -11.59 -11.28 -4.50
C GLY A 74 -11.13 -9.91 -4.99
N VAL A 75 -9.82 -9.74 -5.09
CA VAL A 75 -9.20 -8.51 -5.62
C VAL A 75 -9.58 -8.28 -7.08
N ASP A 76 -9.51 -9.29 -7.94
CA ASP A 76 -9.87 -9.16 -9.36
C ASP A 76 -11.34 -8.80 -9.53
N ALA A 77 -12.22 -9.37 -8.72
CA ALA A 77 -13.65 -9.04 -8.73
C ALA A 77 -13.88 -7.56 -8.41
N VAL A 78 -13.34 -7.05 -7.30
CA VAL A 78 -13.54 -5.64 -6.89
C VAL A 78 -12.84 -4.66 -7.82
N LEU A 79 -11.65 -4.97 -8.30
CA LEU A 79 -10.90 -4.11 -9.22
C LEU A 79 -11.47 -4.11 -10.65
N SER A 80 -12.39 -5.00 -10.99
CA SER A 80 -13.13 -4.95 -12.25
C SER A 80 -14.12 -3.78 -12.32
N HIS A 81 -14.62 -3.31 -11.18
CA HIS A 81 -15.58 -2.24 -11.07
C HIS A 81 -14.95 -0.86 -11.24
N ARG A 82 -15.01 -0.32 -12.46
CA ARG A 82 -14.46 0.99 -12.79
C ARG A 82 -15.53 2.07 -12.86
N THR A 83 -15.16 3.30 -12.49
CA THR A 83 -16.00 4.48 -12.62
C THR A 83 -15.28 5.57 -13.42
N ASP A 84 -16.02 6.36 -14.17
CA ASP A 84 -15.50 7.54 -14.84
C ASP A 84 -15.57 8.80 -13.93
N LYS A 85 -16.20 8.68 -12.76
CA LYS A 85 -16.36 9.77 -11.80
C LYS A 85 -15.16 9.84 -10.86
N ARG A 86 -14.31 10.87 -11.01
CA ARG A 86 -13.16 11.14 -10.13
C ARG A 86 -13.57 11.31 -8.66
N ALA A 87 -14.70 11.96 -8.40
CA ALA A 87 -15.17 12.24 -7.05
C ALA A 87 -15.60 10.99 -6.24
N ALA A 88 -15.79 9.85 -6.92
CA ALA A 88 -16.26 8.59 -6.30
C ALA A 88 -15.21 7.47 -6.42
N GLY A 89 -13.95 7.80 -6.69
CA GLY A 89 -12.94 6.78 -6.88
C GLY A 89 -11.51 7.27 -6.81
N ILE A 90 -10.61 6.32 -6.68
CA ILE A 90 -9.15 6.52 -6.61
C ILE A 90 -8.50 6.17 -7.96
N ALA A 91 -7.49 6.94 -8.35
CA ALA A 91 -6.70 6.64 -9.53
C ALA A 91 -5.86 5.36 -9.33
N PRO A 92 -5.73 4.47 -10.34
CA PRO A 92 -4.99 3.22 -10.21
C PRO A 92 -3.55 3.38 -9.69
N ARG A 93 -2.84 4.40 -10.15
CA ARG A 93 -1.46 4.68 -9.68
C ARG A 93 -1.42 5.10 -8.21
N LEU A 94 -2.39 5.89 -7.77
CA LEU A 94 -2.48 6.32 -6.36
C LEU A 94 -2.85 5.15 -5.45
N LEU A 95 -3.75 4.27 -5.90
CA LEU A 95 -4.07 3.04 -5.18
C LEU A 95 -2.81 2.17 -5.02
N LEU A 96 -2.06 1.96 -6.10
CA LEU A 96 -0.82 1.17 -6.06
C LEU A 96 0.21 1.79 -5.11
N TRP A 97 0.39 3.12 -5.16
CA TRP A 97 1.28 3.83 -4.24
C TRP A 97 0.89 3.63 -2.78
N ASN A 98 -0.39 3.78 -2.47
CA ASN A 98 -0.87 3.59 -1.11
C ASN A 98 -0.72 2.13 -0.64
N MET A 99 -0.95 1.14 -1.51
CA MET A 99 -0.73 -0.27 -1.19
C MET A 99 0.73 -0.56 -0.87
N LEU A 100 1.67 -0.04 -1.66
CA LEU A 100 3.10 -0.14 -1.36
C LEU A 100 3.45 0.55 -0.05
N SER A 101 2.87 1.74 0.23
CA SER A 101 3.11 2.45 1.49
C SER A 101 2.65 1.64 2.71
N VAL A 102 1.55 0.91 2.59
CA VAL A 102 1.06 0.01 3.65
C VAL A 102 1.99 -1.17 3.84
N ALA A 103 2.33 -1.87 2.75
CA ALA A 103 3.19 -3.05 2.78
C ALA A 103 4.62 -2.75 3.28
N PHE A 104 5.10 -1.53 3.16
CA PHE A 104 6.38 -1.09 3.71
C PHE A 104 6.29 -0.48 5.11
N ALA A 105 5.08 -0.33 5.68
CA ALA A 105 4.90 0.42 6.92
C ALA A 105 5.53 -0.25 8.15
N ASP A 106 5.48 -1.57 8.22
CA ASP A 106 6.07 -2.38 9.30
C ASP A 106 7.52 -2.81 9.06
N GLY A 107 8.05 -2.59 7.84
CA GLY A 107 9.41 -2.93 7.46
C GLY A 107 9.62 -4.34 6.97
N GLU A 108 8.60 -5.15 6.91
CA GLU A 108 8.66 -6.57 6.55
C GLU A 108 7.94 -6.87 5.22
N TYR A 109 8.16 -6.00 4.20
CA TYR A 109 7.59 -6.24 2.86
C TYR A 109 7.96 -7.63 2.33
N ASP A 110 7.05 -8.56 2.46
CA ASP A 110 7.28 -9.96 2.22
C ASP A 110 7.02 -10.41 0.75
N ALA A 111 7.31 -11.67 0.46
CA ALA A 111 7.16 -12.23 -0.88
C ALA A 111 5.68 -12.39 -1.29
N VAL A 112 4.77 -12.61 -0.34
CA VAL A 112 3.33 -12.83 -0.60
C VAL A 112 2.67 -11.49 -0.90
N GLU A 113 2.93 -10.47 -0.10
CA GLU A 113 2.49 -9.09 -0.35
C GLU A 113 3.00 -8.57 -1.70
N SER A 114 4.31 -8.75 -1.96
CA SER A 114 4.94 -8.37 -3.23
C SER A 114 4.27 -9.06 -4.43
N ARG A 115 3.95 -10.35 -4.30
CA ARG A 115 3.25 -11.13 -5.33
C ARG A 115 1.84 -10.57 -5.59
N LEU A 116 1.09 -10.26 -4.52
CA LEU A 116 -0.26 -9.71 -4.63
C LEU A 116 -0.25 -8.29 -5.24
N ILE A 117 0.58 -7.39 -4.73
CA ILE A 117 0.68 -6.01 -5.25
C ILE A 117 1.11 -6.02 -6.72
N ARG A 118 2.04 -6.88 -7.11
CA ARG A 118 2.44 -7.07 -8.51
C ARG A 118 1.28 -7.56 -9.39
N HIS A 119 0.46 -8.48 -8.90
CA HIS A 119 -0.74 -8.93 -9.58
C HIS A 119 -1.73 -7.77 -9.79
N ILE A 120 -2.02 -7.03 -8.71
CA ILE A 120 -2.87 -5.84 -8.74
C ILE A 120 -2.37 -4.79 -9.75
N ALA A 121 -1.07 -4.50 -9.73
CA ALA A 121 -0.46 -3.57 -10.68
C ALA A 121 -0.64 -4.00 -12.13
N ARG A 122 -0.47 -5.29 -12.41
CA ARG A 122 -0.66 -5.86 -13.77
C ARG A 122 -2.10 -5.76 -14.25
N THR A 123 -3.06 -5.89 -13.35
CA THR A 123 -4.50 -5.79 -13.66
C THR A 123 -4.94 -4.34 -13.89
N MET A 124 -4.36 -3.40 -13.15
CA MET A 124 -4.80 -2.00 -13.16
C MET A 124 -4.05 -1.10 -14.14
N ILE A 125 -2.77 -1.35 -14.35
CA ILE A 125 -1.84 -0.42 -15.01
C ILE A 125 -1.23 -1.09 -16.24
N ALA A 126 -1.45 -0.46 -17.41
CA ALA A 126 -0.93 -0.99 -18.68
C ALA A 126 0.60 -0.88 -18.80
N ASP A 127 1.17 0.21 -18.26
CA ASP A 127 2.62 0.43 -18.25
C ASP A 127 3.29 -0.42 -17.16
N ARG A 128 4.03 -1.42 -17.58
CA ARG A 128 4.68 -2.40 -16.71
C ARG A 128 5.90 -1.87 -15.96
N SER A 129 6.44 -0.72 -16.34
CA SER A 129 7.58 -0.09 -15.64
C SER A 129 7.18 0.58 -14.34
N ILE A 130 5.91 0.99 -14.21
CA ILE A 130 5.43 1.80 -13.07
C ILE A 130 5.56 1.07 -11.74
N TYR A 131 5.17 -0.21 -11.67
CA TYR A 131 5.26 -0.97 -10.44
C TYR A 131 6.70 -1.07 -9.90
N PRO A 132 7.70 -1.56 -10.67
CA PRO A 132 9.06 -1.65 -10.18
C PRO A 132 9.69 -0.29 -9.86
N GLU A 133 9.31 0.78 -10.58
CA GLU A 133 9.76 2.13 -10.24
C GLU A 133 9.18 2.60 -8.90
N MET A 134 7.90 2.39 -8.66
CA MET A 134 7.26 2.74 -7.39
C MET A 134 7.80 1.90 -6.22
N GLU A 135 7.96 0.60 -6.41
CA GLU A 135 8.54 -0.30 -5.40
C GLU A 135 9.96 0.14 -5.02
N HIS A 136 10.79 0.47 -6.02
CA HIS A 136 12.15 0.96 -5.78
C HIS A 136 12.16 2.28 -5.00
N LEU A 137 11.30 3.23 -5.38
CA LEU A 137 11.18 4.50 -4.68
C LEU A 137 10.70 4.32 -3.23
N MET A 138 9.74 3.42 -3.01
CA MET A 138 9.23 3.15 -1.67
C MET A 138 10.31 2.52 -0.78
N ARG A 139 11.06 1.56 -1.31
CA ARG A 139 12.19 0.93 -0.61
C ARG A 139 13.25 1.98 -0.24
N ALA A 140 13.65 2.83 -1.18
CA ALA A 140 14.61 3.89 -0.93
C ALA A 140 14.13 4.90 0.14
N ALA A 141 12.84 5.25 0.12
CA ALA A 141 12.25 6.15 1.12
C ALA A 141 12.23 5.49 2.52
N TYR A 142 11.94 4.20 2.58
CA TYR A 142 11.96 3.42 3.81
C TYR A 142 13.38 3.33 4.39
N ASP A 143 14.38 3.01 3.57
CA ASP A 143 15.78 2.95 3.98
C ASP A 143 16.26 4.28 4.56
N VAL A 144 15.94 5.41 3.89
CA VAL A 144 16.26 6.75 4.40
C VAL A 144 15.59 7.03 5.75
N ARG A 145 14.33 6.62 5.90
CA ARG A 145 13.61 6.79 7.17
C ARG A 145 14.25 6.00 8.29
N GLY A 146 14.64 4.75 8.03
CA GLY A 146 15.36 3.91 9.00
C GLY A 146 16.70 4.50 9.42
N GLU A 147 17.47 5.07 8.48
CA GLU A 147 18.71 5.77 8.78
C GLU A 147 18.47 7.03 9.64
N LEU A 148 17.41 7.82 9.34
CA LEU A 148 17.03 8.98 10.14
C LEU A 148 16.58 8.60 11.55
N ASP A 149 15.80 7.55 11.69
CA ASP A 149 15.33 7.04 12.98
C ASP A 149 16.55 6.55 13.83
N TRP A 150 17.49 5.85 13.20
CA TRP A 150 18.72 5.42 13.86
C TRP A 150 19.55 6.62 14.33
N ILE A 151 19.75 7.63 13.47
CA ILE A 151 20.48 8.85 13.81
C ILE A 151 19.82 9.58 14.98
N SER A 152 18.48 9.70 14.93
CA SER A 152 17.70 10.43 15.95
C SER A 152 17.75 9.75 17.32
N ASN A 153 17.87 8.43 17.35
CA ASN A 153 17.96 7.64 18.58
C ASN A 153 19.41 7.36 19.02
N SER A 154 20.41 7.81 18.26
CA SER A 154 21.81 7.63 18.59
C SER A 154 22.25 8.60 19.67
N GLU A 155 23.14 8.16 20.57
CA GLU A 155 23.80 9.03 21.58
C GLU A 155 25.06 9.72 21.01
N LEU A 156 25.20 9.75 19.68
CA LEU A 156 26.36 10.33 19.01
C LEU A 156 26.38 11.86 19.16
N PRO A 157 27.57 12.47 19.33
CA PRO A 157 27.71 13.91 19.39
C PRO A 157 27.30 14.55 18.03
N TYR A 158 26.75 15.77 18.07
CA TYR A 158 26.29 16.50 16.87
C TYR A 158 27.33 16.56 15.75
N SER A 159 28.61 16.66 16.09
CA SER A 159 29.72 16.69 15.11
C SER A 159 29.86 15.41 14.28
N GLU A 160 29.38 14.27 14.80
CA GLU A 160 29.37 12.99 14.08
C GLU A 160 28.04 12.76 13.35
N VAL A 161 26.94 13.26 13.90
CA VAL A 161 25.61 13.13 13.31
C VAL A 161 25.44 14.04 12.09
N ARG A 162 25.97 15.27 12.15
CA ARG A 162 25.77 16.27 11.08
C ARG A 162 26.21 15.81 9.69
N PRO A 163 27.40 15.21 9.50
CA PRO A 163 27.80 14.69 8.18
C PRO A 163 26.88 13.58 7.65
N MET A 164 26.29 12.76 8.54
CA MET A 164 25.35 11.70 8.16
C MET A 164 24.04 12.31 7.63
N VAL A 165 23.49 13.32 8.33
CA VAL A 165 22.30 14.04 7.90
C VAL A 165 22.55 14.74 6.55
N ASP A 166 23.67 15.40 6.38
CA ASP A 166 24.04 16.07 5.12
C ASP A 166 24.11 15.06 3.94
N GLN A 167 24.65 13.86 4.15
CA GLN A 167 24.66 12.79 3.15
C GLN A 167 23.26 12.28 2.81
N LEU A 168 22.37 12.15 3.81
CA LEU A 168 20.97 11.75 3.57
C LEU A 168 20.23 12.84 2.79
N GLU A 169 20.38 14.10 3.15
CA GLU A 169 19.79 15.23 2.42
C GLU A 169 20.26 15.26 0.96
N GLU A 170 21.55 15.01 0.71
CA GLU A 170 22.08 14.92 -0.65
C GLU A 170 21.48 13.76 -1.43
N ARG A 171 21.34 12.57 -0.85
CA ARG A 171 20.68 11.40 -1.48
C ARG A 171 19.23 11.69 -1.83
N VAL A 172 18.49 12.34 -0.93
CA VAL A 172 17.08 12.73 -1.18
C VAL A 172 16.99 13.77 -2.30
N ASN A 173 17.89 14.75 -2.33
CA ASN A 173 17.91 15.81 -3.34
C ASN A 173 18.40 15.32 -4.72
N CYS A 174 19.28 14.30 -4.76
CA CYS A 174 19.77 13.68 -5.98
C CYS A 174 18.80 12.65 -6.58
N SER A 175 17.74 12.25 -5.86
CA SER A 175 16.68 11.41 -6.40
C SER A 175 16.08 12.05 -7.65
N PRO A 176 16.02 11.34 -8.78
CA PRO A 176 15.74 11.97 -10.09
C PRO A 176 14.39 12.67 -10.05
N LYS A 177 14.36 13.93 -10.51
CA LYS A 177 13.17 14.79 -10.71
C LYS A 177 12.13 14.20 -11.69
N ARG A 178 12.06 12.88 -11.84
CA ARG A 178 11.22 12.16 -12.83
C ARG A 178 9.82 11.82 -12.37
N CYS A 179 9.51 11.97 -11.08
CA CYS A 179 8.14 11.80 -10.62
C CYS A 179 7.34 13.12 -10.65
N ARG A 180 7.38 13.84 -11.77
CA ARG A 180 6.25 14.74 -12.07
C ARG A 180 5.13 13.82 -12.52
N VAL A 181 4.18 13.57 -11.62
CA VAL A 181 2.85 13.09 -12.00
C VAL A 181 2.32 14.11 -13.00
N ALA A 182 2.44 13.77 -14.29
CA ALA A 182 1.76 14.54 -15.32
C ALA A 182 0.27 14.30 -15.13
N ASP A 183 -0.48 15.40 -14.97
CA ASP A 183 -1.93 15.48 -14.86
C ASP A 183 -2.68 14.73 -15.99
#